data_1181cd20c49aa7be2014974608df6f3e
#
_entry.id   1181cd20c49aa7be2014974608df6f3e
#
_cell.length_a   1.000
_cell.length_b   1.000
_cell.length_c   1.000
_cell.angle_alpha   90.00
_cell.angle_beta   90.00
_cell.angle_gamma   90.00
#
_symmetry.space_group_name_H-M   'P 1'
#
loop_
_entity.id
_entity.type
_entity.pdbx_description
1 polymer ?
#
loop_
_entity_poly.entity_id
_entity_poly.type
_entity_poly.pdbx_seq_one_letter_code
_entity_poly.pdbx_strand_id
1 'polypeptide(L)'
;MKYIKLVSIVFLVAIATVASSEDKIAVIDMQQAMFASNYAQDIAKQASESADFVALRAKAESSAADLQAMAKEAETKRLTWSTEEAAEHQKKMSYTKADYDLAVQKIQGEQQQLQQKIMQEL
;
A
#
# COMPACT_ATOMS: atom_id res chain seq x y z
N MET A 1 -26.55 23.49 8.37
CA MET A 1 -26.65 22.33 9.29
C MET A 1 -27.39 21.13 8.69
N LYS A 2 -28.33 21.32 7.78
CA LYS A 2 -28.99 20.19 7.08
C LYS A 2 -28.05 19.34 6.20
N TYR A 3 -26.95 19.90 5.73
CA TYR A 3 -25.98 19.23 4.85
C TYR A 3 -25.02 18.29 5.59
N ILE A 4 -24.77 18.50 6.88
CA ILE A 4 -23.89 17.67 7.69
C ILE A 4 -24.52 16.29 7.96
N LYS A 5 -25.84 16.22 8.08
CA LYS A 5 -26.58 14.97 8.27
C LYS A 5 -26.59 14.10 6.99
N LEU A 6 -26.61 14.73 5.84
CA LEU A 6 -26.57 14.03 4.52
C LEU A 6 -25.18 13.42 4.24
N VAL A 7 -24.14 14.14 4.61
CA VAL A 7 -22.76 13.65 4.46
C VAL A 7 -22.49 12.45 5.37
N SER A 8 -23.03 12.45 6.58
CA SER A 8 -22.90 11.33 7.51
C SER A 8 -23.60 10.07 7.02
N ILE A 9 -24.74 10.20 6.36
CA ILE A 9 -25.51 9.06 5.82
C ILE A 9 -24.79 8.42 4.63
N VAL A 10 -24.18 9.24 3.78
CA VAL A 10 -23.40 8.74 2.61
C VAL A 10 -22.15 8.01 3.08
N PHE A 11 -21.50 8.48 4.15
CA PHE A 11 -20.33 7.82 4.71
C PHE A 11 -20.64 6.47 5.35
N LEU A 12 -21.82 6.34 5.95
CA LEU A 12 -22.27 5.09 6.60
C LEU A 12 -22.64 4.01 5.57
N VAL A 13 -23.15 4.40 4.41
CA VAL A 13 -23.49 3.48 3.32
C VAL A 13 -22.23 2.94 2.63
N ALA A 14 -21.17 3.76 2.53
CA ALA A 14 -19.90 3.34 1.95
C ALA A 14 -19.18 2.28 2.79
N ILE A 15 -19.32 2.33 4.12
CA ILE A 15 -18.72 1.33 5.03
C ILE A 15 -19.48 0.00 4.97
N ALA A 16 -20.79 0.03 4.77
CA ALA A 16 -21.61 -1.18 4.70
C ALA A 16 -21.35 -2.03 3.45
N THR A 17 -20.90 -1.43 2.36
CA THR A 17 -20.59 -2.16 1.11
C THR A 17 -19.26 -2.90 1.14
N VAL A 18 -18.34 -2.51 2.00
CA VAL A 18 -17.04 -3.19 2.14
C VAL A 18 -17.15 -4.45 3.02
N ALA A 19 -18.14 -4.51 3.90
CA ALA A 19 -18.32 -5.61 4.85
C ALA A 19 -19.05 -6.83 4.26
N SER A 20 -19.54 -6.79 3.02
CA SER A 20 -20.45 -7.80 2.48
C SER A 20 -19.81 -8.81 1.50
N SER A 21 -18.48 -8.88 1.39
CA SER A 21 -17.84 -9.86 0.51
C SER A 21 -17.32 -11.06 1.30
N GLU A 22 -18.18 -12.08 1.48
CA GLU A 22 -17.86 -13.32 2.18
C GLU A 22 -16.69 -14.08 1.55
N ASP A 23 -16.53 -14.02 0.22
CA ASP A 23 -15.44 -14.67 -0.51
C ASP A 23 -14.05 -14.14 -0.12
N LYS A 24 -13.94 -12.84 0.15
CA LYS A 24 -12.67 -12.25 0.61
C LYS A 24 -12.32 -12.67 2.03
N ILE A 25 -13.30 -12.85 2.90
CA ILE A 25 -13.11 -13.30 4.28
C ILE A 25 -12.63 -14.75 4.30
N ALA A 26 -13.21 -15.63 3.47
CA ALA A 26 -12.80 -17.03 3.36
C ALA A 26 -11.36 -17.16 2.85
N VAL A 27 -10.93 -16.35 1.89
CA VAL A 27 -9.55 -16.32 1.38
C VAL A 27 -8.58 -15.84 2.46
N ILE A 28 -8.94 -14.82 3.24
CA ILE A 28 -8.14 -14.31 4.35
C ILE A 28 -7.97 -15.37 5.45
N ASP A 29 -9.04 -16.09 5.81
CA ASP A 29 -8.98 -17.17 6.80
C ASP A 29 -8.08 -18.32 6.35
N MET A 30 -8.12 -18.70 5.09
CA MET A 30 -7.25 -19.71 4.52
C MET A 30 -5.79 -19.28 4.55
N GLN A 31 -5.51 -18.04 4.21
CA GLN A 31 -4.16 -17.46 4.30
C GLN A 31 -3.66 -17.44 5.75
N GLN A 32 -4.49 -17.04 6.69
CA GLN A 32 -4.15 -17.05 8.11
C GLN A 32 -3.85 -18.45 8.62
N ALA A 33 -4.64 -19.46 8.22
CA ALA A 33 -4.42 -20.85 8.57
C ALA A 33 -3.09 -21.38 8.01
N MET A 34 -2.73 -20.99 6.79
CA MET A 34 -1.44 -21.34 6.19
C MET A 34 -0.27 -20.72 6.96
N PHE A 35 -0.37 -19.45 7.33
CA PHE A 35 0.67 -18.75 8.09
C PHE A 35 0.72 -19.16 9.57
N ALA A 36 -0.27 -19.86 10.08
CA ALA A 36 -0.27 -20.38 11.44
C ALA A 36 0.60 -21.63 11.63
N SER A 37 0.99 -22.33 10.55
CA SER A 37 1.91 -23.45 10.65
C SER A 37 3.33 -22.97 10.99
N ASN A 38 4.07 -23.75 11.79
CA ASN A 38 5.45 -23.42 12.15
C ASN A 38 6.35 -23.25 10.92
N TYR A 39 6.18 -24.11 9.93
CA TYR A 39 6.92 -24.04 8.68
C TYR A 39 6.64 -22.75 7.93
N ALA A 40 5.37 -22.36 7.79
CA ALA A 40 4.98 -21.13 7.14
C ALA A 40 5.52 -19.89 7.87
N GLN A 41 5.52 -19.92 9.20
CA GLN A 41 6.10 -18.84 10.02
C GLN A 41 7.59 -18.69 9.80
N ASP A 42 8.33 -19.80 9.75
CA ASP A 42 9.78 -19.77 9.52
C ASP A 42 10.13 -19.21 8.14
N ILE A 43 9.40 -19.63 7.10
CA ILE A 43 9.60 -19.12 5.75
C ILE A 43 9.21 -17.63 5.66
N ALA A 44 8.10 -17.24 6.26
CA ALA A 44 7.68 -15.84 6.29
C ALA A 44 8.71 -14.96 7.01
N LYS A 45 9.28 -15.45 8.11
CA LYS A 45 10.33 -14.77 8.84
C LYS A 45 11.59 -14.60 7.99
N GLN A 46 12.06 -15.68 7.37
CA GLN A 46 13.23 -15.64 6.48
C GLN A 46 13.03 -14.66 5.33
N ALA A 47 11.85 -14.66 4.71
CA ALA A 47 11.53 -13.76 3.62
C ALA A 47 11.48 -12.29 4.08
N SER A 48 10.89 -12.02 5.25
CA SER A 48 10.81 -10.66 5.80
C SER A 48 12.16 -10.10 6.23
N GLU A 49 13.11 -10.97 6.57
CA GLU A 49 14.48 -10.62 6.95
C GLU A 49 15.44 -10.59 5.74
N SER A 50 15.01 -11.02 4.56
CA SER A 50 15.85 -10.98 3.37
C SER A 50 16.24 -9.55 3.02
N ALA A 51 17.48 -9.37 2.56
CA ALA A 51 18.00 -8.05 2.19
C ALA A 51 17.17 -7.39 1.10
N ASP A 52 16.69 -8.17 0.12
CA ASP A 52 15.87 -7.67 -0.99
C ASP A 52 14.51 -7.18 -0.51
N PHE A 53 13.84 -7.93 0.35
CA PHE A 53 12.53 -7.54 0.90
C PHE A 53 12.65 -6.29 1.79
N VAL A 54 13.66 -6.24 2.65
CA VAL A 54 13.94 -5.07 3.50
C VAL A 54 14.21 -3.83 2.66
N ALA A 55 14.99 -3.97 1.58
CA ALA A 55 15.29 -2.87 0.66
C ALA A 55 14.03 -2.37 -0.08
N LEU A 56 13.17 -3.27 -0.56
CA LEU A 56 11.91 -2.93 -1.21
C LEU A 56 10.96 -2.21 -0.26
N ARG A 57 10.85 -2.68 0.95
CA ARG A 57 10.03 -2.07 1.99
C ARG A 57 10.52 -0.67 2.34
N ALA A 58 11.82 -0.52 2.54
CA ALA A 58 12.44 0.78 2.80
C ALA A 58 12.20 1.76 1.64
N LYS A 59 12.28 1.28 0.39
CA LYS A 59 11.99 2.09 -0.80
C LYS A 59 10.54 2.54 -0.84
N ALA A 60 9.59 1.65 -0.55
CA ALA A 60 8.17 1.99 -0.50
C ALA A 60 7.87 3.02 0.60
N GLU A 61 8.40 2.82 1.80
CA GLU A 61 8.23 3.75 2.93
C GLU A 61 8.84 5.13 2.64
N SER A 62 10.04 5.16 2.08
CA SER A 62 10.73 6.40 1.70
C SER A 62 9.97 7.15 0.60
N SER A 63 9.53 6.46 -0.44
CA SER A 63 8.76 7.06 -1.53
C SER A 63 7.41 7.59 -1.06
N ALA A 64 6.73 6.88 -0.16
CA ALA A 64 5.48 7.34 0.45
C ALA A 64 5.69 8.61 1.29
N ALA A 65 6.75 8.67 2.08
CA ALA A 65 7.10 9.85 2.88
C ALA A 65 7.42 11.04 1.98
N ASP A 66 8.15 10.83 0.90
CA ASP A 66 8.48 11.88 -0.08
C ASP A 66 7.22 12.42 -0.76
N LEU A 67 6.29 11.54 -1.14
CA LEU A 67 5.01 11.96 -1.73
C LEU A 67 4.20 12.82 -0.76
N GLN A 68 4.15 12.45 0.51
CA GLN A 68 3.46 13.25 1.53
C GLN A 68 4.12 14.61 1.72
N ALA A 69 5.45 14.66 1.75
CA ALA A 69 6.20 15.90 1.87
C ALA A 69 5.96 16.82 0.65
N MET A 70 5.96 16.26 -0.55
CA MET A 70 5.69 17.00 -1.78
C MET A 70 4.24 17.52 -1.82
N ALA A 71 3.27 16.76 -1.35
CA ALA A 71 1.88 17.19 -1.26
C ALA A 71 1.71 18.37 -0.30
N LYS A 72 2.36 18.32 0.87
CA LYS A 72 2.37 19.45 1.82
C LYS A 72 3.05 20.69 1.25
N GLU A 73 4.16 20.50 0.56
CA GLU A 73 4.86 21.62 -0.10
C GLU A 73 3.96 22.26 -1.16
N ALA A 74 3.24 21.48 -1.94
CA ALA A 74 2.29 21.98 -2.91
C ALA A 74 1.16 22.78 -2.27
N GLU A 75 0.62 22.34 -1.13
CA GLU A 75 -0.43 23.07 -0.40
C GLU A 75 0.04 24.46 0.06
N THR A 76 1.27 24.56 0.54
CA THR A 76 1.80 25.79 1.14
C THR A 76 2.41 26.75 0.11
N LYS A 77 3.01 26.24 -0.95
CA LYS A 77 3.80 27.04 -1.90
C LYS A 77 3.19 27.16 -3.29
N ARG A 78 2.11 26.42 -3.59
CA ARG A 78 1.49 26.35 -4.91
C ARG A 78 1.22 27.75 -5.52
N LEU A 79 0.76 28.67 -4.71
CA LEU A 79 0.43 30.03 -5.16
C LEU A 79 1.66 30.91 -5.42
N THR A 80 2.82 30.51 -4.92
CA THR A 80 4.08 31.24 -5.09
C THR A 80 4.93 30.71 -6.24
N TRP A 81 4.60 29.53 -6.77
CA TRP A 81 5.36 28.90 -7.85
C TRP A 81 5.08 29.52 -9.21
N SER A 82 6.14 29.63 -10.02
CA SER A 82 6.02 29.87 -11.44
C SER A 82 5.41 28.62 -12.13
N THR A 83 4.97 28.77 -13.38
CA THR A 83 4.47 27.66 -14.19
C THR A 83 5.54 26.57 -14.33
N GLU A 84 6.80 26.95 -14.50
CA GLU A 84 7.93 26.00 -14.61
C GLU A 84 8.18 25.25 -13.32
N GLU A 85 8.16 25.95 -12.18
CA GLU A 85 8.34 25.33 -10.86
C GLU A 85 7.22 24.33 -10.54
N ALA A 86 5.97 24.69 -10.85
CA ALA A 86 4.83 23.81 -10.68
C ALA A 86 4.93 22.56 -11.56
N ALA A 87 5.34 22.72 -12.83
CA ALA A 87 5.52 21.59 -13.76
C ALA A 87 6.64 20.66 -13.30
N GLU A 88 7.76 21.21 -12.82
CA GLU A 88 8.88 20.44 -12.32
C GLU A 88 8.53 19.68 -11.04
N HIS A 89 7.78 20.29 -10.14
CA HIS A 89 7.26 19.63 -8.94
C HIS A 89 6.34 18.46 -9.29
N GLN A 90 5.43 18.65 -10.24
CA GLN A 90 4.54 17.59 -10.70
C GLN A 90 5.31 16.42 -11.34
N LYS A 91 6.37 16.72 -12.09
CA LYS A 91 7.25 15.73 -12.67
C LYS A 91 7.97 14.89 -11.60
N LYS A 92 8.49 15.53 -10.57
CA LYS A 92 9.11 14.85 -9.42
C LYS A 92 8.11 13.96 -8.69
N MET A 93 6.88 14.44 -8.48
CA MET A 93 5.81 13.64 -7.87
C MET A 93 5.50 12.40 -8.71
N SER A 94 5.42 12.54 -10.02
CA SER A 94 5.16 11.41 -10.94
C SER A 94 6.26 10.35 -10.87
N TYR A 95 7.52 10.75 -10.83
CA TYR A 95 8.65 9.82 -10.69
C TYR A 95 8.65 9.11 -9.33
N THR A 96 8.40 9.84 -8.26
CA THR A 96 8.34 9.28 -6.91
C THR A 96 7.16 8.33 -6.76
N LYS A 97 6.02 8.64 -7.37
CA LYS A 97 4.86 7.74 -7.42
C LYS A 97 5.17 6.47 -8.21
N ALA A 98 5.85 6.58 -9.34
CA ALA A 98 6.27 5.42 -10.13
C ALA A 98 7.23 4.52 -9.33
N ASP A 99 8.17 5.09 -8.59
CA ASP A 99 9.07 4.35 -7.70
C ASP A 99 8.30 3.64 -6.59
N TYR A 100 7.33 4.30 -5.99
CA TYR A 100 6.45 3.71 -4.98
C TYR A 100 5.65 2.54 -5.54
N ASP A 101 4.98 2.76 -6.67
CA ASP A 101 4.14 1.73 -7.31
C ASP A 101 4.98 0.50 -7.70
N LEU A 102 6.19 0.71 -8.21
CA LEU A 102 7.10 -0.37 -8.57
C LEU A 102 7.56 -1.16 -7.34
N ALA A 103 7.90 -0.48 -6.25
CA ALA A 103 8.27 -1.14 -5.00
C ALA A 103 7.12 -1.97 -4.43
N VAL A 104 5.90 -1.43 -4.44
CA VAL A 104 4.69 -2.15 -4.00
C VAL A 104 4.42 -3.38 -4.88
N GLN A 105 4.53 -3.26 -6.20
CA GLN A 105 4.36 -4.40 -7.12
C GLN A 105 5.38 -5.51 -6.85
N LYS A 106 6.64 -5.14 -6.62
CA LYS A 106 7.68 -6.12 -6.29
C LYS A 106 7.43 -6.81 -4.96
N ILE A 107 6.97 -6.05 -3.94
CA ILE A 107 6.59 -6.63 -2.64
C ILE A 107 5.44 -7.63 -2.81
N GLN A 108 4.42 -7.28 -3.58
CA GLN A 108 3.30 -8.18 -3.88
C GLN A 108 3.76 -9.45 -4.61
N GLY A 109 4.68 -9.30 -5.57
CA GLY A 109 5.27 -10.43 -6.28
C GLY A 109 6.04 -11.37 -5.35
N GLU A 110 6.83 -10.83 -4.45
CA GLU A 110 7.54 -11.61 -3.42
C GLU A 110 6.57 -12.34 -2.49
N GLN A 111 5.50 -11.69 -2.08
CA GLN A 111 4.47 -12.31 -1.25
C GLN A 111 3.77 -13.46 -1.97
N GLN A 112 3.45 -13.31 -3.26
CA GLN A 112 2.85 -14.38 -4.07
C GLN A 112 3.78 -15.57 -4.21
N GLN A 113 5.06 -15.34 -4.47
CA GLN A 113 6.05 -16.41 -4.55
C GLN A 113 6.20 -17.14 -3.22
N LEU A 114 6.17 -16.41 -2.12
CA LEU A 114 6.20 -16.99 -0.78
C LEU A 114 4.99 -17.88 -0.52
N GLN A 115 3.78 -17.43 -0.89
CA GLN A 115 2.56 -18.23 -0.76
C GLN A 115 2.62 -19.51 -1.59
N GLN A 116 3.09 -19.41 -2.84
CA GLN A 116 3.26 -20.58 -3.70
C GLN A 116 4.24 -21.59 -3.11
N LYS A 117 5.36 -21.11 -2.59
CA LYS A 117 6.37 -21.96 -1.93
C LYS A 117 5.79 -22.69 -0.72
N ILE A 118 5.04 -21.99 0.12
CA ILE A 118 4.37 -22.59 1.28
C ILE A 118 3.37 -23.66 0.86
N MET A 119 2.58 -23.38 -0.19
CA MET A 119 1.58 -24.34 -0.69
C MET A 119 2.21 -25.60 -1.30
N GLN A 120 3.36 -25.47 -1.97
CA GLN A 120 4.04 -26.61 -2.59
C GLN A 120 4.64 -27.59 -1.57
N GLU A 121 4.99 -27.10 -0.40
CA GLU A 121 5.64 -27.90 0.64
C GLU A 121 4.68 -28.38 1.75
N LEU A 122 3.45 -27.95 1.70
CA LEU A 122 2.39 -28.45 2.56
C LEU A 122 1.70 -29.66 1.91
#